data_914ebff8dd7aa683094b7e2af90a7a71
#
_entry.id   914ebff8dd7aa683094b7e2af90a7a71
#
_cell.length_a   1.000
_cell.length_b   1.000
_cell.length_c   1.000
_cell.angle_alpha   90.00
_cell.angle_beta   90.00
_cell.angle_gamma   90.00
#
_symmetry.space_group_name_H-M   'P 1'
#
loop_
_entity.id
_entity.type
_entity.pdbx_description
1 polymer ?
#
loop_
_entity_poly.entity_id
_entity_poly.type
_entity_poly.pdbx_seq_one_letter_code
_entity_poly.pdbx_strand_id
1 'polypeptide(L)'
;MGGGIAVLDYGIGNLASAHKALVHLGADARLVSDRAEAAGATGVVLPGVGAFGRCATALRSSGLEPVVRDAVERGTPFLGICVGLQLLYQSSDESPEVAGLGVLPGHVRALPPGVKRPQMQWNQLVRRPATTSALLAGVPDRAWVYFVHSYAPEAGAEVVATCDYGGDIVAAVERGPVWGTQFHPEKSGDLGLGILANFVAACGAARRAG
;
A
#
# COMPACT_ATOMS: atom_id res chain seq x y z
N MET A 1 6.59 -3.50 -25.80
CA MET A 1 5.65 -4.38 -25.05
C MET A 1 4.99 -3.50 -24.02
N GLY A 2 3.66 -3.33 -24.07
CA GLY A 2 2.92 -2.40 -23.21
C GLY A 2 3.01 -2.82 -21.76
N GLY A 3 3.29 -1.85 -20.89
CA GLY A 3 3.53 -2.06 -19.49
C GLY A 3 2.31 -2.57 -18.72
N GLY A 4 2.48 -3.68 -18.02
CA GLY A 4 1.54 -4.21 -17.03
C GLY A 4 1.77 -3.58 -15.65
N ILE A 5 1.20 -4.18 -14.61
CA ILE A 5 1.41 -3.78 -13.22
C ILE A 5 2.68 -4.47 -12.69
N ALA A 6 3.64 -3.68 -12.22
CA ALA A 6 4.85 -4.18 -11.56
C ALA A 6 4.61 -4.40 -10.06
N VAL A 7 4.70 -5.63 -9.61
CA VAL A 7 4.71 -5.99 -8.17
C VAL A 7 6.17 -6.15 -7.75
N LEU A 8 6.66 -5.24 -6.91
CA LEU A 8 8.07 -5.18 -6.56
C LEU A 8 8.50 -6.35 -5.67
N ASP A 9 9.43 -7.16 -6.18
CA ASP A 9 10.05 -8.27 -5.45
C ASP A 9 11.45 -7.85 -4.96
N TYR A 10 11.50 -7.36 -3.75
CA TYR A 10 12.74 -7.01 -3.05
C TYR A 10 13.12 -8.05 -1.98
N GLY A 11 12.64 -9.27 -2.13
CA GLY A 11 12.92 -10.41 -1.25
C GLY A 11 12.09 -10.43 0.04
N ILE A 12 11.17 -9.48 0.25
CA ILE A 12 10.30 -9.41 1.42
C ILE A 12 8.88 -9.06 0.97
N GLY A 13 7.88 -9.82 1.43
CA GLY A 13 6.48 -9.50 1.14
C GLY A 13 5.63 -10.74 0.95
N ASN A 14 4.31 -10.56 1.02
CA ASN A 14 3.34 -11.57 0.58
C ASN A 14 3.11 -11.45 -0.94
N LEU A 15 4.23 -11.51 -1.69
CA LEU A 15 4.28 -11.23 -3.13
C LEU A 15 3.32 -12.11 -3.92
N ALA A 16 3.32 -13.41 -3.61
CA ALA A 16 2.50 -14.39 -4.33
C ALA A 16 1.01 -14.10 -4.20
N SER A 17 0.53 -13.67 -3.02
CA SER A 17 -0.89 -13.38 -2.81
C SER A 17 -1.30 -12.08 -3.51
N ALA A 18 -0.50 -11.02 -3.40
CA ALA A 18 -0.77 -9.76 -4.10
C ALA A 18 -0.76 -9.95 -5.62
N HIS A 19 0.25 -10.63 -6.16
CA HIS A 19 0.35 -10.94 -7.59
C HIS A 19 -0.83 -11.79 -8.07
N LYS A 20 -1.15 -12.91 -7.38
CA LYS A 20 -2.28 -13.78 -7.74
C LYS A 20 -3.61 -13.04 -7.72
N ALA A 21 -3.84 -12.15 -6.74
CA ALA A 21 -5.06 -11.36 -6.67
C ALA A 21 -5.21 -10.42 -7.89
N LEU A 22 -4.12 -9.76 -8.31
CA LEU A 22 -4.13 -8.90 -9.50
C LEU A 22 -4.35 -9.71 -10.79
N VAL A 23 -3.69 -10.86 -10.94
CA VAL A 23 -3.88 -11.76 -12.09
C VAL A 23 -5.31 -12.31 -12.12
N HIS A 24 -5.88 -12.67 -10.96
CA HIS A 24 -7.28 -13.10 -10.85
C HIS A 24 -8.27 -12.04 -11.36
N LEU A 25 -7.94 -10.76 -11.17
CA LEU A 25 -8.73 -9.63 -11.69
C LEU A 25 -8.48 -9.35 -13.19
N GLY A 26 -7.72 -10.20 -13.88
CA GLY A 26 -7.41 -10.07 -15.30
C GLY A 26 -6.32 -9.02 -15.62
N ALA A 27 -5.61 -8.53 -14.60
CA ALA A 27 -4.52 -7.59 -14.83
C ALA A 27 -3.28 -8.31 -15.38
N ASP A 28 -2.59 -7.66 -16.32
CA ASP A 28 -1.22 -8.03 -16.70
C ASP A 28 -0.27 -7.60 -15.58
N ALA A 29 -0.16 -8.44 -14.55
CA ALA A 29 0.69 -8.18 -13.39
C ALA A 29 1.88 -9.13 -13.39
N ARG A 30 3.06 -8.62 -13.01
CA ARG A 30 4.30 -9.40 -12.94
C ARG A 30 5.12 -9.06 -11.71
N LEU A 31 5.80 -10.06 -11.16
CA LEU A 31 6.84 -9.84 -10.15
C LEU A 31 8.06 -9.24 -10.86
N VAL A 32 8.64 -8.23 -10.23
CA VAL A 32 9.74 -7.44 -10.80
C VAL A 32 10.86 -7.35 -9.77
N SER A 33 12.02 -7.87 -10.10
CA SER A 33 13.19 -7.92 -9.20
C SER A 33 14.30 -6.95 -9.57
N ASP A 34 14.19 -6.28 -10.71
CA ASP A 34 15.10 -5.21 -11.09
C ASP A 34 14.38 -4.02 -11.76
N ARG A 35 15.09 -2.88 -11.85
CA ARG A 35 14.52 -1.62 -12.38
C ARG A 35 14.16 -1.71 -13.86
N ALA A 36 14.90 -2.47 -14.65
CA ALA A 36 14.66 -2.58 -16.09
C ALA A 36 13.35 -3.32 -16.37
N GLU A 37 13.03 -4.34 -15.57
CA GLU A 37 11.77 -5.06 -15.64
C GLU A 37 10.55 -4.17 -15.31
N ALA A 38 10.73 -3.15 -14.46
CA ALA A 38 9.66 -2.19 -14.12
C ALA A 38 9.45 -1.12 -15.21
N ALA A 39 10.32 -1.06 -16.21
CA ALA A 39 10.23 -0.02 -17.25
C ALA A 39 8.90 -0.10 -18.02
N GLY A 40 8.23 1.05 -18.13
CA GLY A 40 6.93 1.16 -18.80
C GLY A 40 5.75 0.55 -18.02
N ALA A 41 5.91 0.23 -16.74
CA ALA A 41 4.79 -0.23 -15.92
C ALA A 41 3.67 0.83 -15.86
N THR A 42 2.42 0.38 -16.01
CA THR A 42 1.23 1.24 -15.92
C THR A 42 0.70 1.38 -14.50
N GLY A 43 1.26 0.61 -13.58
CA GLY A 43 1.01 0.67 -12.14
C GLY A 43 2.12 -0.04 -11.39
N VAL A 44 2.36 0.38 -10.15
CA VAL A 44 3.38 -0.20 -9.27
C VAL A 44 2.74 -0.60 -7.94
N VAL A 45 3.01 -1.82 -7.49
CA VAL A 45 2.60 -2.31 -6.16
C VAL A 45 3.83 -2.59 -5.33
N LEU A 46 3.88 -2.04 -4.13
CA LEU A 46 4.90 -2.29 -3.11
C LEU A 46 4.27 -3.07 -1.94
N PRO A 47 4.28 -4.40 -1.96
CA PRO A 47 3.90 -5.18 -0.79
C PRO A 47 5.01 -5.10 0.26
N GLY A 48 4.64 -5.25 1.54
CA GLY A 48 5.63 -5.32 2.60
C GLY A 48 5.09 -6.08 3.81
N VAL A 49 5.93 -6.91 4.44
CA VAL A 49 5.62 -7.62 5.69
C VAL A 49 6.86 -7.66 6.59
N GLY A 50 6.64 -7.81 7.90
CA GLY A 50 7.71 -7.81 8.88
C GLY A 50 8.08 -6.39 9.34
N ALA A 51 9.36 -6.15 9.62
CA ALA A 51 9.80 -4.90 10.23
C ALA A 51 10.11 -3.81 9.19
N PHE A 52 9.75 -2.57 9.51
CA PHE A 52 9.96 -1.37 8.69
C PHE A 52 11.42 -1.24 8.20
N GLY A 53 12.39 -1.29 9.12
CA GLY A 53 13.81 -1.12 8.78
C GLY A 53 14.34 -2.22 7.85
N ARG A 54 13.88 -3.47 8.03
CA ARG A 54 14.24 -4.57 7.13
C ARG A 54 13.69 -4.34 5.72
N CYS A 55 12.43 -3.93 5.61
CA CYS A 55 11.82 -3.65 4.31
C CYS A 55 12.50 -2.47 3.62
N ALA A 56 12.77 -1.37 4.33
CA ALA A 56 13.46 -0.22 3.77
C ALA A 56 14.88 -0.56 3.27
N THR A 57 15.64 -1.31 4.07
CA THR A 57 16.99 -1.75 3.69
C THR A 57 16.96 -2.69 2.49
N ALA A 58 16.06 -3.67 2.48
CA ALA A 58 15.93 -4.61 1.38
C ALA A 58 15.51 -3.92 0.07
N LEU A 59 14.56 -2.97 0.13
CA LEU A 59 14.14 -2.19 -1.03
C LEU A 59 15.29 -1.37 -1.63
N ARG A 60 16.15 -0.79 -0.79
CA ARG A 60 17.36 -0.07 -1.23
C ARG A 60 18.40 -1.00 -1.82
N SER A 61 18.68 -2.10 -1.13
CA SER A 61 19.71 -3.08 -1.53
C SER A 61 19.34 -3.80 -2.84
N SER A 62 18.05 -3.99 -3.13
CA SER A 62 17.59 -4.55 -4.42
C SER A 62 17.68 -3.58 -5.58
N GLY A 63 17.92 -2.28 -5.34
CA GLY A 63 17.90 -1.26 -6.39
C GLY A 63 16.49 -0.88 -6.88
N LEU A 64 15.42 -1.30 -6.17
CA LEU A 64 14.04 -1.02 -6.57
C LEU A 64 13.47 0.27 -5.96
N GLU A 65 14.15 0.93 -5.01
CA GLU A 65 13.71 2.24 -4.49
C GLU A 65 13.50 3.28 -5.62
N PRO A 66 14.39 3.41 -6.63
CA PRO A 66 14.16 4.33 -7.74
C PRO A 66 12.88 4.05 -8.53
N VAL A 67 12.41 2.80 -8.62
CA VAL A 67 11.13 2.47 -9.27
C VAL A 67 9.95 3.14 -8.57
N VAL A 68 9.97 3.14 -7.22
CA VAL A 68 8.94 3.82 -6.43
C VAL A 68 8.98 5.32 -6.66
N ARG A 69 10.17 5.93 -6.63
CA ARG A 69 10.35 7.37 -6.86
C ARG A 69 9.92 7.79 -8.25
N ASP A 70 10.36 7.06 -9.27
CA ASP A 70 9.99 7.29 -10.67
C ASP A 70 8.46 7.19 -10.85
N ALA A 71 7.80 6.21 -10.22
CA ALA A 71 6.35 6.06 -10.29
C ALA A 71 5.61 7.27 -9.69
N VAL A 72 6.05 7.71 -8.51
CA VAL A 72 5.46 8.88 -7.83
C VAL A 72 5.68 10.16 -8.64
N GLU A 73 6.89 10.41 -9.13
CA GLU A 73 7.23 11.61 -9.90
C GLU A 73 6.47 11.69 -11.24
N ARG A 74 6.27 10.55 -11.89
CA ARG A 74 5.55 10.47 -13.18
C ARG A 74 4.03 10.40 -13.02
N GLY A 75 3.52 10.33 -11.81
CA GLY A 75 2.10 10.14 -11.58
C GLY A 75 1.58 8.77 -12.00
N THR A 76 2.45 7.75 -12.05
CA THR A 76 2.05 6.36 -12.28
C THR A 76 1.27 5.86 -11.07
N PRO A 77 0.09 5.21 -11.24
CA PRO A 77 -0.65 4.61 -10.15
C PRO A 77 0.24 3.72 -9.27
N PHE A 78 0.26 4.02 -7.98
CA PHE A 78 1.09 3.34 -7.00
C PHE A 78 0.26 2.85 -5.81
N LEU A 79 0.49 1.60 -5.37
CA LEU A 79 -0.18 1.02 -4.20
C LEU A 79 0.84 0.41 -3.23
N GLY A 80 0.96 1.00 -2.02
CA GLY A 80 1.67 0.41 -0.90
C GLY A 80 0.75 -0.45 -0.03
N ILE A 81 1.14 -1.71 0.28
CA ILE A 81 0.35 -2.63 1.10
C ILE A 81 1.08 -2.92 2.41
N CYS A 82 0.43 -2.68 3.54
CA CYS A 82 0.91 -2.90 4.91
C CYS A 82 2.24 -2.15 5.16
N VAL A 83 3.37 -2.83 5.33
CA VAL A 83 4.67 -2.15 5.47
C VAL A 83 5.02 -1.33 4.20
N GLY A 84 4.55 -1.74 3.02
CA GLY A 84 4.69 -0.96 1.80
C GLY A 84 4.03 0.42 1.86
N LEU A 85 2.86 0.55 2.53
CA LEU A 85 2.29 1.85 2.89
C LEU A 85 3.20 2.61 3.87
N GLN A 86 3.64 1.93 4.94
CA GLN A 86 4.46 2.57 5.98
C GLN A 86 5.75 3.15 5.42
N LEU A 87 6.39 2.46 4.47
CA LEU A 87 7.59 2.93 3.80
C LEU A 87 7.42 4.26 3.05
N LEU A 88 6.19 4.65 2.67
CA LEU A 88 5.94 5.94 2.01
C LEU A 88 6.19 7.13 2.95
N TYR A 89 6.13 6.94 4.26
CA TYR A 89 6.35 7.96 5.27
C TYR A 89 7.85 8.23 5.51
N GLN A 90 8.16 9.24 6.33
CA GLN A 90 9.54 9.71 6.53
C GLN A 90 10.32 8.82 7.49
N SER A 91 9.66 8.25 8.52
CA SER A 91 10.32 7.52 9.61
C SER A 91 9.33 6.62 10.36
N SER A 92 9.85 5.76 11.26
CA SER A 92 9.05 4.84 12.05
C SER A 92 9.63 4.65 13.46
N ASP A 93 8.76 4.56 14.47
CA ASP A 93 9.14 4.15 15.83
C ASP A 93 9.76 2.74 15.88
N GLU A 94 9.43 1.87 14.90
CA GLU A 94 9.95 0.50 14.85
C GLU A 94 11.45 0.46 14.53
N SER A 95 11.93 1.44 13.77
CA SER A 95 13.34 1.52 13.32
C SER A 95 13.74 2.99 13.18
N PRO A 96 13.94 3.70 14.30
CA PRO A 96 14.16 5.16 14.28
C PRO A 96 15.40 5.59 13.48
N GLU A 97 16.38 4.69 13.35
CA GLU A 97 17.63 4.90 12.61
C GLU A 97 17.48 4.73 11.08
N VAL A 98 16.34 4.21 10.62
CA VAL A 98 16.11 3.95 9.20
C VAL A 98 15.07 4.90 8.63
N ALA A 99 15.46 5.73 7.70
CA ALA A 99 14.54 6.63 7.01
C ALA A 99 13.61 5.83 6.08
N GLY A 100 12.34 6.26 5.97
CA GLY A 100 11.43 5.83 4.94
C GLY A 100 11.69 6.51 3.59
N LEU A 101 10.74 6.45 2.69
CA LEU A 101 10.84 7.05 1.35
C LEU A 101 10.51 8.56 1.34
N GLY A 102 9.78 9.06 2.36
CA GLY A 102 9.40 10.46 2.46
C GLY A 102 8.46 10.93 1.34
N VAL A 103 7.75 10.00 0.69
CA VAL A 103 6.71 10.30 -0.31
C VAL A 103 5.53 10.99 0.36
N LEU A 104 5.13 10.51 1.54
CA LEU A 104 4.12 11.12 2.38
C LEU A 104 4.78 11.77 3.60
N PRO A 105 4.29 12.93 4.08
CA PRO A 105 4.78 13.54 5.30
C PRO A 105 4.29 12.76 6.52
N GLY A 106 5.05 12.80 7.60
CA GLY A 106 4.66 12.21 8.88
C GLY A 106 5.47 10.98 9.25
N HIS A 107 5.01 10.28 10.28
CA HIS A 107 5.74 9.24 10.97
C HIS A 107 4.84 8.02 11.22
N VAL A 108 5.45 6.84 11.26
CA VAL A 108 4.76 5.57 11.59
C VAL A 108 4.95 5.30 13.07
N ARG A 109 3.85 5.28 13.84
CA ARG A 109 3.82 5.11 15.30
C ARG A 109 3.47 3.69 15.70
N ALA A 110 3.95 3.30 16.87
CA ALA A 110 3.43 2.12 17.55
C ALA A 110 1.93 2.29 17.83
N LEU A 111 1.16 1.21 17.70
CA LEU A 111 -0.26 1.20 18.09
C LEU A 111 -0.43 1.67 19.55
N PRO A 112 -1.59 2.21 19.94
CA PRO A 112 -1.83 2.74 21.29
C PRO A 112 -1.44 1.78 22.41
N PRO A 113 -1.05 2.28 23.58
CA PRO A 113 -0.88 1.44 24.76
C PRO A 113 -2.23 0.82 25.16
N GLY A 114 -2.20 -0.38 25.75
CA GLY A 114 -3.40 -1.07 26.24
C GLY A 114 -4.08 -1.96 25.21
N VAL A 115 -3.74 -1.89 23.92
CA VAL A 115 -4.22 -2.85 22.92
C VAL A 115 -3.21 -3.98 22.69
N LYS A 116 -3.71 -5.13 22.23
CA LYS A 116 -2.86 -6.25 21.84
C LYS A 116 -2.05 -5.91 20.58
N ARG A 117 -0.75 -6.20 20.58
CA ARG A 117 0.12 -6.05 19.42
C ARG A 117 0.71 -7.40 19.02
N PRO A 118 0.63 -7.77 17.73
CA PRO A 118 0.01 -7.03 16.63
C PRO A 118 -1.51 -7.00 16.73
N GLN A 119 -2.17 -5.99 16.11
CA GLN A 119 -3.55 -6.08 15.66
C GLN A 119 -3.58 -7.17 14.57
N MET A 120 -4.09 -8.34 14.87
CA MET A 120 -4.21 -9.45 13.92
C MET A 120 -5.65 -9.93 13.94
N GLN A 121 -6.46 -9.30 13.09
CA GLN A 121 -7.91 -9.52 13.07
C GLN A 121 -8.57 -8.90 11.83
N TRP A 122 -9.82 -9.30 11.58
CA TRP A 122 -10.74 -8.52 10.76
C TRP A 122 -11.21 -7.31 11.56
N ASN A 123 -11.27 -6.14 10.90
CA ASN A 123 -11.80 -4.92 11.49
C ASN A 123 -12.51 -4.08 10.43
N GLN A 124 -13.34 -3.14 10.88
CA GLN A 124 -14.15 -2.31 10.02
C GLN A 124 -13.39 -1.07 9.53
N LEU A 125 -13.50 -0.77 8.24
CA LEU A 125 -13.07 0.50 7.68
C LEU A 125 -14.10 1.58 8.01
N VAL A 126 -13.65 2.66 8.64
CA VAL A 126 -14.42 3.88 8.86
C VAL A 126 -13.94 4.92 7.84
N ARG A 127 -14.78 5.24 6.88
CA ARG A 127 -14.42 6.24 5.85
C ARG A 127 -14.39 7.63 6.47
N ARG A 128 -13.40 8.43 6.09
CA ARG A 128 -13.36 9.83 6.51
C ARG A 128 -14.50 10.62 5.85
N PRO A 129 -15.29 11.38 6.61
CA PRO A 129 -16.33 12.22 6.05
C PRO A 129 -15.78 13.22 5.03
N ALA A 130 -16.52 13.47 3.97
CA ALA A 130 -16.18 14.40 2.88
C ALA A 130 -14.90 14.07 2.09
N THR A 131 -14.29 12.88 2.27
CA THR A 131 -13.22 12.44 1.39
C THR A 131 -13.77 11.53 0.28
N THR A 132 -13.38 11.82 -0.95
CA THR A 132 -13.54 10.88 -2.07
C THR A 132 -12.26 10.10 -2.24
N SER A 133 -12.36 8.81 -2.42
CA SER A 133 -11.21 7.94 -2.69
C SER A 133 -11.51 7.08 -3.91
N ALA A 134 -10.63 7.15 -4.90
CA ALA A 134 -10.72 6.29 -6.07
C ALA A 134 -10.47 4.83 -5.69
N LEU A 135 -9.51 4.58 -4.78
CA LEU A 135 -9.21 3.24 -4.30
C LEU A 135 -10.40 2.59 -3.55
N LEU A 136 -11.15 3.39 -2.78
CA LEU A 136 -12.29 2.92 -2.00
C LEU A 136 -13.65 3.17 -2.70
N ALA A 137 -13.66 3.39 -4.01
CA ALA A 137 -14.90 3.56 -4.77
C ALA A 137 -15.76 2.28 -4.65
N GLY A 138 -17.05 2.45 -4.32
CA GLY A 138 -17.99 1.34 -4.14
C GLY A 138 -17.80 0.51 -2.87
N VAL A 139 -16.77 0.80 -2.05
CA VAL A 139 -16.57 0.13 -0.75
C VAL A 139 -17.58 0.70 0.25
N PRO A 140 -18.42 -0.15 0.90
CA PRO A 140 -19.34 0.32 1.93
C PRO A 140 -18.60 0.90 3.14
N ASP A 141 -19.22 1.85 3.84
CA ASP A 141 -18.74 2.22 5.17
C ASP A 141 -18.85 1.03 6.11
N ARG A 142 -17.92 0.92 7.06
CA ARG A 142 -17.78 -0.20 8.00
C ARG A 142 -17.59 -1.58 7.34
N ALA A 143 -17.00 -1.59 6.16
CA ALA A 143 -16.60 -2.81 5.47
C ALA A 143 -15.49 -3.53 6.22
N TRP A 144 -15.57 -4.87 6.31
CA TRP A 144 -14.61 -5.69 7.04
C TRP A 144 -13.38 -6.01 6.16
N VAL A 145 -12.18 -5.74 6.69
CA VAL A 145 -10.90 -6.08 6.06
C VAL A 145 -9.92 -6.67 7.07
N TYR A 146 -8.89 -7.35 6.59
CA TYR A 146 -7.94 -8.08 7.42
C TYR A 146 -6.68 -7.26 7.71
N PHE A 147 -6.38 -7.09 9.00
CA PHE A 147 -5.20 -6.39 9.52
C PHE A 147 -4.21 -7.35 10.19
N VAL A 148 -2.91 -7.08 10.04
CA VAL A 148 -1.84 -7.69 10.82
C VAL A 148 -0.66 -6.72 10.94
N HIS A 149 -0.63 -5.87 11.97
CA HIS A 149 0.42 -4.87 12.17
C HIS A 149 0.52 -4.42 13.62
N SER A 150 1.68 -3.91 14.03
CA SER A 150 1.95 -3.34 15.35
C SER A 150 2.19 -1.82 15.30
N TYR A 151 2.37 -1.29 14.10
CA TYR A 151 2.63 0.13 13.82
C TYR A 151 1.69 0.61 12.73
N ALA A 152 1.35 1.89 12.75
CA ALA A 152 0.51 2.54 11.74
C ALA A 152 0.95 3.99 11.54
N PRO A 153 0.70 4.59 10.37
CA PRO A 153 0.97 5.99 10.16
C PRO A 153 0.19 6.91 11.09
N GLU A 154 0.76 8.08 11.41
CA GLU A 154 0.01 9.18 12.02
C GLU A 154 -1.07 9.69 11.07
N ALA A 155 -2.13 10.26 11.65
CA ALA A 155 -3.18 10.88 10.87
C ALA A 155 -2.67 12.12 10.11
N GLY A 156 -2.96 12.19 8.83
CA GLY A 156 -2.60 13.28 7.92
C GLY A 156 -3.76 13.65 6.99
N ALA A 157 -3.51 14.61 6.10
CA ALA A 157 -4.51 15.07 5.12
C ALA A 157 -4.83 13.99 4.06
N GLU A 158 -3.88 13.08 3.82
CA GLU A 158 -3.98 11.97 2.86
C GLU A 158 -4.84 10.81 3.36
N VAL A 159 -5.24 10.79 4.63
CA VAL A 159 -6.01 9.68 5.21
C VAL A 159 -7.43 9.70 4.67
N VAL A 160 -7.87 8.60 4.07
CA VAL A 160 -9.21 8.40 3.52
C VAL A 160 -10.07 7.43 4.31
N ALA A 161 -9.44 6.55 5.12
CA ALA A 161 -10.14 5.66 6.05
C ALA A 161 -9.28 5.33 7.26
N THR A 162 -9.96 5.07 8.37
CA THR A 162 -9.40 4.58 9.63
C THR A 162 -10.06 3.26 10.05
N CYS A 163 -9.57 2.63 11.11
CA CYS A 163 -10.29 1.61 11.86
C CYS A 163 -10.17 1.92 13.35
N ASP A 164 -11.15 1.49 14.14
CA ASP A 164 -11.08 1.64 15.60
C ASP A 164 -10.28 0.46 16.21
N TYR A 165 -9.14 0.79 16.80
CA TYR A 165 -8.34 -0.17 17.56
C TYR A 165 -7.62 0.52 18.73
N GLY A 166 -8.41 0.85 19.76
CA GLY A 166 -7.96 1.67 20.89
C GLY A 166 -7.79 3.14 20.51
N GLY A 167 -8.48 3.57 19.47
CA GLY A 167 -8.47 4.87 18.83
C GLY A 167 -8.51 4.75 17.31
N ASP A 168 -8.54 5.87 16.63
CA ASP A 168 -8.58 5.95 15.18
C ASP A 168 -7.21 5.61 14.58
N ILE A 169 -7.07 4.39 14.06
CA ILE A 169 -5.85 3.91 13.41
C ILE A 169 -5.98 4.10 11.89
N VAL A 170 -4.98 4.69 11.25
CA VAL A 170 -4.95 4.87 9.80
C VAL A 170 -5.03 3.52 9.09
N ALA A 171 -6.05 3.37 8.25
CA ALA A 171 -6.30 2.14 7.49
C ALA A 171 -6.03 2.30 5.98
N ALA A 172 -6.32 3.48 5.42
CA ALA A 172 -6.04 3.76 4.01
C ALA A 172 -5.70 5.24 3.79
N VAL A 173 -4.80 5.48 2.84
CA VAL A 173 -4.37 6.81 2.42
C VAL A 173 -4.45 6.95 0.91
N GLU A 174 -4.66 8.20 0.45
CA GLU A 174 -4.66 8.56 -0.96
C GLU A 174 -4.11 9.98 -1.15
N ARG A 175 -3.11 10.13 -2.02
CA ARG A 175 -2.58 11.41 -2.46
C ARG A 175 -2.31 11.38 -3.96
N GLY A 176 -3.22 11.93 -4.74
CA GLY A 176 -3.18 11.79 -6.20
C GLY A 176 -3.20 10.32 -6.61
N PRO A 177 -2.27 9.86 -7.46
CA PRO A 177 -2.20 8.46 -7.88
C PRO A 177 -1.45 7.54 -6.90
N VAL A 178 -1.08 8.05 -5.72
CA VAL A 178 -0.40 7.26 -4.68
C VAL A 178 -1.42 6.82 -3.64
N TRP A 179 -1.60 5.53 -3.50
CA TRP A 179 -2.47 4.88 -2.54
C TRP A 179 -1.71 3.98 -1.58
N GLY A 180 -2.27 3.80 -0.41
CA GLY A 180 -1.74 2.85 0.56
C GLY A 180 -2.84 2.24 1.43
N THR A 181 -2.69 0.95 1.78
CA THR A 181 -3.55 0.24 2.71
C THR A 181 -2.74 -0.35 3.85
N GLN A 182 -3.16 -0.14 5.10
CA GLN A 182 -2.56 -0.80 6.26
C GLN A 182 -3.06 -2.25 6.38
N PHE A 183 -4.27 -2.51 5.93
CA PHE A 183 -4.82 -3.86 5.78
C PHE A 183 -4.28 -4.54 4.52
N HIS A 184 -4.51 -5.84 4.44
CA HIS A 184 -4.14 -6.66 3.30
C HIS A 184 -5.36 -6.88 2.38
N PRO A 185 -5.53 -6.13 1.29
CA PRO A 185 -6.65 -6.32 0.38
C PRO A 185 -6.64 -7.73 -0.24
N GLU A 186 -5.45 -8.29 -0.53
CA GLU A 186 -5.27 -9.66 -1.06
C GLU A 186 -5.69 -10.76 -0.07
N LYS A 187 -6.02 -10.39 1.18
CA LYS A 187 -6.52 -11.30 2.23
C LYS A 187 -7.90 -10.91 2.74
N SER A 188 -8.54 -9.92 2.12
CA SER A 188 -9.80 -9.34 2.59
C SER A 188 -11.02 -9.81 1.77
N GLY A 189 -10.96 -11.00 1.17
CA GLY A 189 -12.06 -11.61 0.43
C GLY A 189 -12.49 -10.76 -0.79
N ASP A 190 -13.78 -10.88 -1.15
CA ASP A 190 -14.34 -10.19 -2.32
C ASP A 190 -14.24 -8.66 -2.20
N LEU A 191 -14.36 -8.13 -0.99
CA LEU A 191 -14.20 -6.70 -0.76
C LEU A 191 -12.77 -6.23 -1.08
N GLY A 192 -11.78 -6.98 -0.61
CA GLY A 192 -10.37 -6.70 -0.91
C GLY A 192 -10.07 -6.81 -2.40
N LEU A 193 -10.66 -7.78 -3.10
CA LEU A 193 -10.59 -7.90 -4.56
C LEU A 193 -11.22 -6.69 -5.24
N GLY A 194 -12.35 -6.19 -4.75
CA GLY A 194 -12.98 -4.96 -5.25
C GLY A 194 -12.07 -3.73 -5.12
N ILE A 195 -11.37 -3.59 -3.99
CA ILE A 195 -10.37 -2.52 -3.78
C ILE A 195 -9.21 -2.65 -4.78
N LEU A 196 -8.68 -3.86 -4.98
CA LEU A 196 -7.63 -4.10 -5.97
C LEU A 196 -8.13 -3.87 -7.41
N ALA A 197 -9.41 -4.17 -7.71
CA ALA A 197 -10.01 -3.88 -9.02
C ALA A 197 -10.05 -2.37 -9.31
N ASN A 198 -10.32 -1.54 -8.29
CA ASN A 198 -10.26 -0.09 -8.44
C ASN A 198 -8.83 0.38 -8.81
N PHE A 199 -7.80 -0.19 -8.17
CA PHE A 199 -6.41 0.07 -8.52
C PHE A 199 -6.09 -0.35 -9.97
N VAL A 200 -6.50 -1.56 -10.37
CA VAL A 200 -6.33 -2.06 -11.75
C VAL A 200 -7.00 -1.15 -12.76
N ALA A 201 -8.20 -0.67 -12.47
CA ALA A 201 -8.93 0.27 -13.33
C ALA A 201 -8.18 1.59 -13.50
N ALA A 202 -7.60 2.13 -12.42
CA ALA A 202 -6.77 3.34 -12.46
C ALA A 202 -5.51 3.15 -13.34
N CYS A 203 -4.83 1.99 -13.24
CA CYS A 203 -3.70 1.64 -14.10
C CYS A 203 -4.10 1.59 -15.59
N GLY A 204 -5.28 1.03 -15.89
CA GLY A 204 -5.82 0.99 -17.24
C GLY A 204 -6.22 2.36 -17.80
N ALA A 205 -6.68 3.27 -16.96
CA ALA A 205 -7.00 4.65 -17.34
C ALA A 205 -5.72 5.45 -17.65
N ALA A 206 -4.69 5.33 -16.81
CA ALA A 206 -3.39 5.96 -17.02
C ALA A 206 -2.76 5.55 -18.36
N ARG A 207 -2.87 4.27 -18.74
CA ARG A 207 -2.40 3.76 -20.03
C ARG A 207 -3.08 4.39 -21.25
N ARG A 208 -4.35 4.81 -21.12
CA ARG A 208 -5.10 5.43 -22.25
C ARG A 208 -4.85 6.94 -22.38
N ALA A 209 -4.28 7.56 -21.35
CA ALA A 209 -4.02 9.00 -21.30
C ALA A 209 -2.60 9.40 -21.73
N GLY A 210 -1.66 8.46 -21.81
CA GLY A 210 -0.26 8.64 -22.28
C GLY A 210 -0.02 8.02 -23.64
#